data_e623106775bb1401a28b9a01549156e6
#
_entry.id   e623106775bb1401a28b9a01549156e6
#
_cell.length_a   1.000
_cell.length_b   1.000
_cell.length_c   1.000
_cell.angle_alpha   90.00
_cell.angle_beta   90.00
_cell.angle_gamma   90.00
#
_symmetry.space_group_name_H-M   'P 1'
#
loop_
_entity.id
_entity.type
_entity.pdbx_description
1 polymer ?
#
loop_
_entity_poly.entity_id
_entity_poly.type
_entity_poly.pdbx_seq_one_letter_code
_entity_poly.pdbx_strand_id
1 'polypeptide(L)'
;THWSDLGAYQGYLALMKTVTEEHPDVPVLQPENMLYKEMQHAGGDLSQMLSLNDKGWYTEVYQKPMPKNGFHYEVVEEKKRPSGQAYFIRTKNAGKPYKVVVFRDSFSTALLPYLSETFGEVVYIWDHHLNPYSSLVRDEKPQIVIHEMVSRFADSLLKETPDWRNE
;
A
#
# COMPACT_ATOMS: atom_id res chain seq x y z
N THR A 1 8.20 6.50 12.56
CA THR A 1 9.05 5.54 11.83
C THR A 1 8.53 5.25 10.44
N HIS A 2 7.26 5.58 10.13
CA HIS A 2 6.71 5.45 8.79
C HIS A 2 7.35 6.46 7.84
N TRP A 3 7.39 6.13 6.56
CA TRP A 3 7.74 7.11 5.52
C TRP A 3 6.66 8.20 5.39
N SER A 4 7.05 9.34 4.84
CA SER A 4 6.09 10.37 4.42
C SER A 4 5.35 9.95 3.16
N ASP A 5 4.25 10.64 2.80
CA ASP A 5 3.54 10.40 1.54
C ASP A 5 4.48 10.49 0.32
N LEU A 6 5.43 11.43 0.33
CA LEU A 6 6.44 11.53 -0.73
C LEU A 6 7.36 10.30 -0.76
N GLY A 7 7.81 9.83 0.41
CA GLY A 7 8.62 8.62 0.54
C GLY A 7 7.86 7.39 0.05
N ALA A 8 6.58 7.26 0.40
CA ALA A 8 5.71 6.19 -0.09
C ALA A 8 5.54 6.22 -1.61
N TYR A 9 5.39 7.42 -2.20
CA TYR A 9 5.31 7.55 -3.65
C TYR A 9 6.62 7.15 -4.34
N GLN A 10 7.78 7.45 -3.76
CA GLN A 10 9.06 6.94 -4.27
C GLN A 10 9.15 5.41 -4.17
N GLY A 11 8.66 4.83 -3.06
CA GLY A 11 8.51 3.38 -2.89
C GLY A 11 7.59 2.76 -3.96
N TYR A 12 6.46 3.42 -4.24
CA TYR A 12 5.57 3.04 -5.33
C TYR A 12 6.29 3.03 -6.68
N LEU A 13 7.03 4.08 -7.04
CA LEU A 13 7.77 4.14 -8.31
C LEU A 13 8.82 3.03 -8.40
N ALA A 14 9.53 2.74 -7.33
CA ALA A 14 10.50 1.66 -7.27
C ALA A 14 9.84 0.28 -7.46
N LEU A 15 8.70 0.03 -6.80
CA LEU A 15 7.90 -1.18 -6.98
C LEU A 15 7.41 -1.32 -8.42
N MET A 16 6.84 -0.24 -8.98
CA MET A 16 6.28 -0.26 -10.34
C MET A 16 7.34 -0.48 -11.42
N LYS A 17 8.59 -0.10 -11.18
CA LYS A 17 9.69 -0.43 -12.08
C LYS A 17 9.81 -1.95 -12.26
N THR A 18 9.77 -2.72 -11.17
CA THR A 18 9.82 -4.19 -11.23
C THR A 18 8.55 -4.78 -11.85
N VAL A 19 7.38 -4.27 -11.47
CA VAL A 19 6.10 -4.75 -12.01
C VAL A 19 6.04 -4.56 -13.53
N THR A 20 6.53 -3.44 -14.05
CA THR A 20 6.49 -3.16 -15.50
C THR A 20 7.52 -3.95 -16.31
N GLU A 21 8.49 -4.60 -15.71
CA GLU A 21 9.37 -5.55 -16.38
C GLU A 21 8.59 -6.78 -16.88
N GLU A 22 7.61 -7.25 -16.09
CA GLU A 22 6.76 -8.41 -16.42
C GLU A 22 5.40 -7.99 -17.04
N HIS A 23 4.93 -6.79 -16.71
CA HIS A 23 3.63 -6.25 -17.11
C HIS A 23 3.78 -4.83 -17.70
N PRO A 24 4.33 -4.68 -18.92
CA PRO A 24 4.70 -3.38 -19.48
C PRO A 24 3.52 -2.47 -19.81
N ASP A 25 2.31 -3.00 -19.86
CA ASP A 25 1.07 -2.26 -20.12
C ASP A 25 0.42 -1.69 -18.84
N VAL A 26 1.00 -1.92 -17.66
CA VAL A 26 0.52 -1.31 -16.41
C VAL A 26 0.76 0.20 -16.43
N PRO A 27 -0.30 1.01 -16.23
CA PRO A 27 -0.18 2.47 -16.25
C PRO A 27 0.46 2.98 -14.95
N VAL A 28 1.72 3.41 -15.00
CA VAL A 28 2.41 3.98 -13.85
C VAL A 28 2.05 5.45 -13.67
N LEU A 29 1.78 5.87 -12.43
CA LEU A 29 1.57 7.28 -12.09
C LEU A 29 2.91 8.02 -12.13
N GLN A 30 3.22 8.60 -13.28
CA GLN A 30 4.50 9.28 -13.53
C GLN A 30 4.58 10.63 -12.82
N PRO A 31 5.78 11.07 -12.36
CA PRO A 31 5.96 12.31 -11.61
C PRO A 31 5.43 13.56 -12.31
N GLU A 32 5.53 13.65 -13.64
CA GLU A 32 5.02 14.77 -14.44
C GLU A 32 3.49 14.89 -14.42
N ASN A 33 2.78 13.82 -14.02
CA ASN A 33 1.33 13.80 -13.89
C ASN A 33 0.84 14.00 -12.44
N MET A 34 1.76 14.32 -11.53
CA MET A 34 1.45 14.52 -10.11
C MET A 34 1.47 16.00 -9.74
N LEU A 35 0.60 16.37 -8.80
CA LEU A 35 0.66 17.60 -8.01
C LEU A 35 1.24 17.26 -6.64
N TYR A 36 2.11 18.13 -6.13
CA TYR A 36 2.75 17.98 -4.82
C TYR A 36 2.11 18.97 -3.87
N LYS A 37 1.12 18.51 -3.11
CA LYS A 37 0.39 19.33 -2.14
C LYS A 37 1.15 19.38 -0.83
N GLU A 38 1.42 20.60 -0.34
CA GLU A 38 1.98 20.77 0.99
C GLU A 38 0.93 20.47 2.06
N MET A 39 1.31 19.65 3.02
CA MET A 39 0.49 19.24 4.15
C MET A 39 1.22 19.53 5.44
N GLN A 40 0.47 19.80 6.50
CA GLN A 40 1.01 20.03 7.84
C GLN A 40 0.27 19.16 8.86
N HIS A 41 1.00 18.63 9.81
CA HIS A 41 0.42 17.94 10.97
C HIS A 41 1.32 18.09 12.20
N ALA A 42 0.78 17.78 13.37
CA ALA A 42 1.44 17.91 14.66
C ALA A 42 2.51 16.81 14.91
N GLY A 43 3.40 16.61 13.95
CA GLY A 43 4.46 15.61 13.99
C GLY A 43 4.01 14.18 13.65
N GLY A 44 4.97 13.31 13.42
CA GLY A 44 4.77 11.89 13.13
C GLY A 44 4.84 11.01 14.37
N ASP A 45 4.91 9.69 14.14
CA ASP A 45 4.97 8.68 15.22
C ASP A 45 6.17 8.83 16.15
N LEU A 46 7.31 9.35 15.69
CA LEU A 46 8.46 9.63 16.58
C LEU A 46 8.16 10.75 17.58
N SER A 47 7.50 11.82 17.16
CA SER A 47 7.09 12.89 18.07
C SER A 47 6.00 12.43 19.04
N GLN A 48 5.12 11.52 18.63
CA GLN A 48 4.15 10.86 19.53
C GLN A 48 4.86 10.03 20.59
N MET A 49 5.83 9.21 20.21
CA MET A 49 6.61 8.37 21.15
C MET A 49 7.36 9.22 22.17
N LEU A 50 7.75 10.45 21.81
CA LEU A 50 8.39 11.40 22.70
C LEU A 50 7.41 12.31 23.46
N SER A 51 6.09 12.11 23.29
CA SER A 51 5.03 12.94 23.89
C SER A 51 5.17 14.43 23.56
N LEU A 52 5.60 14.75 22.35
CA LEU A 52 5.79 16.14 21.90
C LEU A 52 4.56 16.71 21.19
N ASN A 53 3.67 15.86 20.69
CA ASN A 53 2.50 16.27 19.90
C ASN A 53 1.51 17.13 20.71
N ASP A 54 1.28 16.78 21.97
CA ASP A 54 0.31 17.46 22.84
C ASP A 54 0.73 18.89 23.24
N LYS A 55 1.99 19.22 22.97
CA LYS A 55 2.56 20.52 23.38
C LYS A 55 2.57 21.56 22.27
N GLY A 56 2.17 21.19 21.05
CA GLY A 56 2.20 22.08 19.89
C GLY A 56 3.61 22.57 19.49
N TRP A 57 4.66 21.93 20.03
CA TRP A 57 6.05 22.36 19.82
C TRP A 57 6.64 21.88 18.50
N TYR A 58 5.97 20.92 17.86
CA TYR A 58 6.48 20.30 16.66
C TYR A 58 5.40 20.23 15.59
N THR A 59 5.64 20.88 14.47
CA THR A 59 4.83 20.77 13.27
C THR A 59 5.70 20.22 12.16
N GLU A 60 5.25 19.17 11.53
CA GLU A 60 5.89 18.57 10.37
C GLU A 60 5.22 19.08 9.10
N VAL A 61 6.03 19.55 8.16
CA VAL A 61 5.60 19.95 6.82
C VAL A 61 6.09 18.90 5.84
N TYR A 62 5.20 18.35 5.05
CA TYR A 62 5.53 17.31 4.07
C TYR A 62 4.75 17.50 2.78
N GLN A 63 5.26 16.91 1.69
CA GLN A 63 4.60 16.91 0.40
C GLN A 63 3.80 15.63 0.21
N LYS A 64 2.55 15.77 -0.23
CA LYS A 64 1.67 14.67 -0.62
C LYS A 64 1.49 14.68 -2.14
N PRO A 65 2.11 13.73 -2.86
CA PRO A 65 1.87 13.57 -4.28
C PRO A 65 0.43 13.10 -4.53
N MET A 66 -0.24 13.74 -5.48
CA MET A 66 -1.60 13.38 -5.92
C MET A 66 -1.68 13.46 -7.44
N PRO A 67 -2.37 12.55 -8.13
CA PRO A 67 -2.62 12.69 -9.55
C PRO A 67 -3.29 14.03 -9.86
N LYS A 68 -2.91 14.69 -10.97
CA LYS A 68 -3.49 15.98 -11.39
C LYS A 68 -5.01 15.94 -11.50
N ASN A 69 -5.56 14.80 -11.91
CA ASN A 69 -7.00 14.58 -12.07
C ASN A 69 -7.66 13.93 -10.83
N GLY A 70 -6.93 13.82 -9.71
CA GLY A 70 -7.41 13.13 -8.51
C GLY A 70 -7.26 11.60 -8.59
N PHE A 71 -7.75 10.93 -7.53
CA PHE A 71 -7.86 9.47 -7.49
C PHE A 71 -9.29 9.08 -7.90
N HIS A 72 -9.43 8.01 -8.71
CA HIS A 72 -10.71 7.57 -9.29
C HIS A 72 -11.16 6.19 -8.78
N TYR A 73 -10.31 5.50 -7.99
CA TYR A 73 -10.68 4.22 -7.42
C TYR A 73 -11.78 4.35 -6.35
N GLU A 74 -12.54 3.29 -6.17
CA GLU A 74 -13.56 3.15 -5.14
C GLU A 74 -13.18 2.06 -4.15
N VAL A 75 -13.46 2.27 -2.85
CA VAL A 75 -13.40 1.21 -1.84
C VAL A 75 -14.75 0.47 -1.85
N VAL A 76 -14.75 -0.76 -2.35
CA VAL A 76 -15.97 -1.56 -2.50
C VAL A 76 -16.21 -2.52 -1.34
N GLU A 77 -15.18 -2.83 -0.57
CA GLU A 77 -15.28 -3.66 0.64
C GLU A 77 -14.20 -3.24 1.65
N GLU A 78 -14.60 -3.13 2.93
CA GLU A 78 -13.66 -2.88 4.02
C GLU A 78 -14.11 -3.67 5.25
N LYS A 79 -13.16 -4.43 5.85
CA LYS A 79 -13.38 -5.12 7.13
C LYS A 79 -12.41 -4.59 8.17
N LYS A 80 -12.93 -4.26 9.34
CA LYS A 80 -12.18 -3.67 10.45
C LYS A 80 -12.11 -4.59 11.66
N ARG A 81 -11.00 -4.52 12.37
CA ARG A 81 -10.86 -5.09 13.72
C ARG A 81 -11.65 -4.23 14.72
N PRO A 82 -11.94 -4.72 15.93
CA PRO A 82 -12.58 -3.91 16.98
C PRO A 82 -11.82 -2.62 17.30
N SER A 83 -10.50 -2.59 17.08
CA SER A 83 -9.65 -1.40 17.20
C SER A 83 -9.92 -0.31 16.16
N GLY A 84 -10.78 -0.56 15.16
CA GLY A 84 -11.02 0.31 14.01
C GLY A 84 -10.03 0.14 12.85
N GLN A 85 -8.97 -0.65 13.03
CA GLN A 85 -7.96 -0.90 11.99
C GLN A 85 -8.54 -1.80 10.90
N ALA A 86 -8.49 -1.35 9.65
CA ALA A 86 -8.88 -2.15 8.50
C ALA A 86 -7.85 -3.26 8.24
N TYR A 87 -8.29 -4.52 8.32
CA TYR A 87 -7.44 -5.69 8.03
C TYR A 87 -7.67 -6.27 6.64
N PHE A 88 -8.77 -5.91 6.00
CA PHE A 88 -9.11 -6.27 4.63
C PHE A 88 -9.70 -5.04 3.94
N ILE A 89 -9.20 -4.73 2.76
CA ILE A 89 -9.73 -3.65 1.91
C ILE A 89 -9.76 -4.16 0.48
N ARG A 90 -10.84 -3.93 -0.24
CA ARG A 90 -10.94 -4.15 -1.67
C ARG A 90 -11.26 -2.83 -2.36
N THR A 91 -10.45 -2.49 -3.36
CA THR A 91 -10.66 -1.31 -4.19
C THR A 91 -10.88 -1.73 -5.64
N LYS A 92 -11.63 -0.91 -6.38
CA LYS A 92 -11.82 -1.07 -7.83
C LYS A 92 -11.59 0.26 -8.55
N ASN A 93 -11.00 0.16 -9.73
CA ASN A 93 -10.80 1.30 -10.64
C ASN A 93 -11.17 0.87 -12.07
N ALA A 94 -12.33 1.32 -12.54
CA ALA A 94 -12.87 0.92 -13.83
C ALA A 94 -11.92 1.32 -14.98
N GLY A 95 -11.70 0.39 -15.90
CA GLY A 95 -10.87 0.60 -17.08
C GLY A 95 -9.37 0.45 -16.84
N LYS A 96 -8.93 0.11 -15.63
CA LYS A 96 -7.53 -0.25 -15.35
C LYS A 96 -7.32 -1.76 -15.51
N PRO A 97 -6.11 -2.20 -15.92
CA PRO A 97 -5.79 -3.60 -16.04
C PRO A 97 -5.51 -4.24 -14.66
N TYR A 98 -5.48 -5.56 -14.66
CA TYR A 98 -5.01 -6.43 -13.59
C TYR A 98 -5.77 -6.36 -12.26
N LYS A 99 -5.89 -7.55 -11.69
CA LYS A 99 -6.28 -7.78 -10.31
C LYS A 99 -5.04 -8.12 -9.50
N VAL A 100 -4.89 -7.46 -8.35
CA VAL A 100 -3.72 -7.57 -7.48
C VAL A 100 -4.14 -7.94 -6.07
N VAL A 101 -3.40 -8.85 -5.43
CA VAL A 101 -3.48 -9.09 -3.98
C VAL A 101 -2.23 -8.51 -3.34
N VAL A 102 -2.42 -7.72 -2.28
CA VAL A 102 -1.34 -7.08 -1.54
C VAL A 102 -1.37 -7.54 -0.08
N PHE A 103 -0.39 -8.32 0.32
CA PHE A 103 -0.10 -8.57 1.73
C PHE A 103 0.73 -7.41 2.26
N ARG A 104 0.32 -6.84 3.38
CA ARG A 104 0.87 -5.58 3.83
C ARG A 104 0.98 -5.43 5.33
N ASP A 105 1.82 -4.50 5.75
CA ASP A 105 1.79 -3.93 7.09
C ASP A 105 1.32 -2.46 7.06
N SER A 106 1.64 -1.68 8.09
CA SER A 106 1.23 -0.28 8.23
C SER A 106 1.90 0.67 7.23
N PHE A 107 3.07 0.32 6.71
CA PHE A 107 3.79 1.13 5.75
C PHE A 107 3.04 1.22 4.41
N SER A 108 2.40 0.15 3.96
CA SER A 108 1.56 0.15 2.76
C SER A 108 0.33 1.05 2.84
N THR A 109 -0.05 1.53 4.02
CA THR A 109 -1.20 2.45 4.12
C THR A 109 -1.01 3.67 3.23
N ALA A 110 0.21 4.19 3.13
CA ALA A 110 0.52 5.31 2.26
C ALA A 110 0.70 4.91 0.77
N LEU A 111 0.92 3.61 0.46
CA LEU A 111 0.97 3.08 -0.90
C LEU A 111 -0.43 2.83 -1.50
N LEU A 112 -1.41 2.55 -0.65
CA LEU A 112 -2.76 2.13 -1.05
C LEU A 112 -3.38 3.04 -2.12
N PRO A 113 -3.37 4.39 -2.02
CA PRO A 113 -3.96 5.25 -3.03
C PRO A 113 -3.32 5.07 -4.42
N TYR A 114 -2.01 4.91 -4.47
CA TYR A 114 -1.26 4.80 -5.73
C TYR A 114 -1.51 3.45 -6.41
N LEU A 115 -1.47 2.36 -5.63
CA LEU A 115 -1.75 1.03 -6.17
C LEU A 115 -3.22 0.90 -6.63
N SER A 116 -4.16 1.43 -5.85
CA SER A 116 -5.58 1.43 -6.21
C SER A 116 -5.87 2.27 -7.45
N GLU A 117 -5.11 3.35 -7.69
CA GLU A 117 -5.25 4.16 -8.90
C GLU A 117 -4.61 3.48 -10.14
N THR A 118 -3.65 2.58 -9.92
CA THR A 118 -2.91 1.91 -10.97
C THR A 118 -3.63 0.68 -11.52
N PHE A 119 -4.25 -0.12 -10.64
CA PHE A 119 -4.80 -1.44 -10.98
C PHE A 119 -6.34 -1.44 -10.99
N GLY A 120 -6.91 -2.38 -11.76
CA GLY A 120 -8.36 -2.52 -11.91
C GLY A 120 -9.06 -3.02 -10.65
N GLU A 121 -8.43 -3.92 -9.91
CA GLU A 121 -8.91 -4.38 -8.60
C GLU A 121 -7.71 -4.67 -7.70
N VAL A 122 -7.76 -4.18 -6.46
CA VAL A 122 -6.73 -4.49 -5.46
C VAL A 122 -7.38 -5.00 -4.18
N VAL A 123 -6.91 -6.14 -3.71
CA VAL A 123 -7.29 -6.74 -2.43
C VAL A 123 -6.12 -6.59 -1.46
N TYR A 124 -6.31 -5.79 -0.43
CA TYR A 124 -5.30 -5.56 0.62
C TYR A 124 -5.61 -6.41 1.83
N ILE A 125 -4.60 -7.15 2.30
CA ILE A 125 -4.65 -8.00 3.49
C ILE A 125 -3.60 -7.50 4.47
N TRP A 126 -4.04 -7.03 5.64
CA TRP A 126 -3.13 -6.61 6.70
C TRP A 126 -2.59 -7.82 7.44
N ASP A 127 -1.64 -8.46 6.84
CA ASP A 127 -0.87 -9.54 7.41
C ASP A 127 0.45 -9.68 6.64
N HIS A 128 1.52 -9.97 7.33
CA HIS A 128 2.82 -10.26 6.72
C HIS A 128 3.10 -11.76 6.59
N HIS A 129 2.15 -12.61 6.99
CA HIS A 129 2.20 -14.05 6.81
C HIS A 129 1.40 -14.45 5.55
N LEU A 130 1.99 -15.28 4.69
CA LEU A 130 1.36 -15.68 3.42
C LEU A 130 0.57 -16.99 3.53
N ASN A 131 1.08 -17.96 4.29
CA ASN A 131 0.52 -19.31 4.36
C ASN A 131 -0.98 -19.38 4.72
N PRO A 132 -1.50 -18.58 5.68
CA PRO A 132 -2.93 -18.65 6.02
C PRO A 132 -3.86 -18.22 4.89
N TYR A 133 -3.32 -17.60 3.83
CA TYR A 133 -4.11 -16.97 2.76
C TYR A 133 -3.96 -17.64 1.39
N SER A 134 -3.37 -18.84 1.32
CA SER A 134 -3.19 -19.56 0.05
C SER A 134 -4.53 -19.83 -0.65
N SER A 135 -5.57 -20.24 0.08
CA SER A 135 -6.92 -20.42 -0.46
C SER A 135 -7.51 -19.11 -1.00
N LEU A 136 -7.33 -18.00 -0.28
CA LEU A 136 -7.81 -16.69 -0.72
C LEU A 136 -7.15 -16.27 -2.02
N VAL A 137 -5.84 -16.44 -2.16
CA VAL A 137 -5.13 -16.10 -3.42
C VAL A 137 -5.62 -16.97 -4.57
N ARG A 138 -5.87 -18.27 -4.33
CA ARG A 138 -6.46 -19.15 -5.35
C ARG A 138 -7.87 -18.73 -5.76
N ASP A 139 -8.71 -18.33 -4.81
CA ASP A 139 -10.09 -17.92 -5.07
C ASP A 139 -10.14 -16.55 -5.79
N GLU A 140 -9.28 -15.62 -5.40
CA GLU A 140 -9.17 -14.30 -6.01
C GLU A 140 -8.57 -14.34 -7.42
N LYS A 141 -7.72 -15.33 -7.73
CA LYS A 141 -7.03 -15.50 -9.03
C LYS A 141 -6.37 -14.21 -9.52
N PRO A 142 -5.55 -13.56 -8.70
CA PRO A 142 -4.87 -12.33 -9.11
C PRO A 142 -3.84 -12.63 -10.20
N GLN A 143 -3.55 -11.64 -11.05
CA GLN A 143 -2.43 -11.68 -11.97
C GLN A 143 -1.12 -11.30 -11.28
N ILE A 144 -1.19 -10.51 -10.21
CA ILE A 144 -0.01 -10.01 -9.47
C ILE A 144 -0.27 -10.20 -7.98
N VAL A 145 0.74 -10.69 -7.27
CA VAL A 145 0.77 -10.71 -5.81
C VAL A 145 1.94 -9.83 -5.33
N ILE A 146 1.64 -8.86 -4.49
CA ILE A 146 2.63 -7.99 -3.87
C ILE A 146 2.70 -8.34 -2.39
N HIS A 147 3.92 -8.54 -1.89
CA HIS A 147 4.16 -8.71 -0.48
C HIS A 147 5.04 -7.55 0.01
N GLU A 148 4.46 -6.67 0.80
CA GLU A 148 5.15 -5.54 1.42
C GLU A 148 5.27 -5.77 2.92
N MET A 149 6.46 -5.59 3.46
CA MET A 149 6.70 -5.63 4.89
C MET A 149 7.90 -4.77 5.28
N VAL A 150 7.86 -4.21 6.46
CA VAL A 150 9.03 -3.54 7.03
C VAL A 150 10.12 -4.57 7.37
N SER A 151 11.37 -4.20 7.14
CA SER A 151 12.54 -5.12 7.24
C SER A 151 12.65 -5.89 8.56
N ARG A 152 12.15 -5.34 9.68
CA ARG A 152 12.15 -6.05 10.98
C ARG A 152 11.31 -7.33 11.01
N PHE A 153 10.42 -7.54 10.03
CA PHE A 153 9.62 -8.76 9.88
C PHE A 153 10.17 -9.70 8.79
N ALA A 154 11.28 -9.34 8.13
CA ALA A 154 11.85 -10.13 7.03
C ALA A 154 12.21 -11.58 7.42
N ASP A 155 12.52 -11.82 8.72
CA ASP A 155 12.78 -13.17 9.22
C ASP A 155 11.57 -14.12 9.08
N SER A 156 10.35 -13.58 8.98
CA SER A 156 9.16 -14.39 8.76
C SER A 156 9.17 -15.06 7.38
N LEU A 157 9.74 -14.39 6.36
CA LEU A 157 9.87 -14.94 5.01
C LEU A 157 10.74 -16.19 4.97
N LEU A 158 11.76 -16.29 5.85
CA LEU A 158 12.65 -17.45 5.92
C LEU A 158 11.95 -18.67 6.52
N LYS A 159 10.84 -18.47 7.23
CA LYS A 159 10.07 -19.51 7.92
C LYS A 159 8.85 -19.97 7.12
N GLU A 160 8.46 -19.21 6.12
CA GLU A 160 7.28 -19.45 5.32
C GLU A 160 7.67 -19.73 3.86
N THR A 161 7.37 -20.92 3.40
CA THR A 161 7.43 -21.30 1.97
C THR A 161 6.00 -21.58 1.50
N PRO A 162 5.23 -20.56 1.09
CA PRO A 162 3.89 -20.80 0.58
C PRO A 162 3.99 -21.62 -0.71
N ASP A 163 3.42 -22.80 -0.71
CA ASP A 163 3.30 -23.62 -1.92
C ASP A 163 1.94 -23.34 -2.60
N TRP A 164 1.95 -22.37 -3.48
CA TRP A 164 0.78 -22.01 -4.29
C TRP A 164 0.44 -23.03 -5.36
N ARG A 165 1.31 -24.04 -5.59
CA ARG A 165 1.27 -24.96 -6.75
C ARG A 165 0.69 -26.33 -6.46
N ASN A 166 0.71 -26.79 -5.23
CA ASN A 166 0.51 -28.20 -4.89
C ASN A 166 -0.76 -28.53 -4.06
N GLU A 167 -1.78 -27.68 -4.08
CA GLU A 167 -3.06 -28.01 -3.45
C GLU A 167 -4.26 -27.91 -4.42
#